data_919e940125218ca21a5afbc4b6c7b186
#
_entry.id   919e940125218ca21a5afbc4b6c7b186
#
_cell.length_a   1.000
_cell.length_b   1.000
_cell.length_c   1.000
_cell.angle_alpha   90.00
_cell.angle_beta   90.00
_cell.angle_gamma   90.00
#
_symmetry.space_group_name_H-M   'P 1'
#
loop_
_entity.id
_entity.type
_entity.pdbx_description
1 polymer ?
#
loop_
_entity_poly.entity_id
_entity_poly.type
_entity_poly.pdbx_seq_one_letter_code
_entity_poly.pdbx_strand_id
1 'polypeptide(L)'
;MRPLQWILLGAGLAATATAILWLTRRTIRRAALAAIHRFRVRLQRYELQQHRLAREALMADAAVAAAVRQHATETGLPAAAVWRRVATYIDEIVPHFNVLSYYKLGYNVSKVLLNLLYRVSVDYQDEAALSRIPRRDVVIYLMNHRSNVDYIVVAYVLAFGAHVSYAVGEWARVWPLEYVFKSFGSYFIRRRFREPLYHAVLERYVQLITRNGVTQGFFPEGRLSRDGRLGTPKLGLLDYICRTLLDPEFARDIWFVPVGVNFDRVLEDRSLIRELVDERDRPSRLTQLTTVASYIAGNIARLVTRRLKRYGRAAVTFGTPMSLRGWLASAPPGVLTWPKERRLAALEGLAQELMRRIGAIIPVTPVPLAAAALLSFEQTAVPKAALLERLDELRDRLLEVNGTVVRGEARVDALWDRAWRTFRMRRLVAVEGNTLIVFPRGRPLLEYYANSIAHLLPAVARALPFHKTHEWETELPHLHPPPERGRPSDHREPGNGKRGT
;
A
#
# COMPACT_ATOMS: atom_id res chain seq x y z
N MET A 1 -12.53 58.86 -3.18
CA MET A 1 -12.70 58.20 -1.85
C MET A 1 -11.58 58.67 -0.93
N ARG A 2 -11.89 59.12 0.29
CA ARG A 2 -10.89 59.60 1.25
C ARG A 2 -10.04 58.44 1.76
N PRO A 3 -8.73 58.61 2.05
CA PRO A 3 -7.83 57.51 2.48
C PRO A 3 -8.35 56.76 3.74
N LEU A 4 -9.12 57.43 4.58
CA LEU A 4 -9.78 56.82 5.75
C LEU A 4 -10.78 55.70 5.38
N GLN A 5 -11.44 55.80 4.22
CA GLN A 5 -12.40 54.76 3.76
C GLN A 5 -11.71 53.47 3.35
N TRP A 6 -10.51 53.54 2.77
CA TRP A 6 -9.72 52.36 2.43
C TRP A 6 -9.16 51.66 3.66
N ILE A 7 -8.76 52.43 4.71
CA ILE A 7 -8.28 51.88 5.99
C ILE A 7 -9.44 51.14 6.69
N LEU A 8 -10.64 51.72 6.71
CA LEU A 8 -11.82 51.10 7.32
C LEU A 8 -12.28 49.83 6.55
N LEU A 9 -12.19 49.85 5.22
CA LEU A 9 -12.49 48.70 4.40
C LEU A 9 -11.48 47.54 4.61
N GLY A 10 -10.20 47.87 4.68
CA GLY A 10 -9.12 46.91 4.97
C GLY A 10 -9.25 46.31 6.37
N ALA A 11 -9.55 47.12 7.38
CA ALA A 11 -9.79 46.64 8.76
C ALA A 11 -11.03 45.75 8.84
N GLY A 12 -12.10 46.10 8.12
CA GLY A 12 -13.32 45.27 8.03
C GLY A 12 -13.07 43.91 7.36
N LEU A 13 -12.32 43.88 6.27
CA LEU A 13 -11.91 42.65 5.59
C LEU A 13 -11.01 41.77 6.46
N ALA A 14 -10.05 42.37 7.19
CA ALA A 14 -9.20 41.64 8.12
C ALA A 14 -9.98 41.07 9.30
N ALA A 15 -10.92 41.82 9.87
CA ALA A 15 -11.80 41.35 10.94
C ALA A 15 -12.73 40.22 10.49
N THR A 16 -13.31 40.32 9.28
CA THR A 16 -14.14 39.25 8.71
C THR A 16 -13.30 38.02 8.39
N ALA A 17 -12.10 38.14 7.83
CA ALA A 17 -11.20 37.02 7.58
C ALA A 17 -10.81 36.33 8.90
N THR A 18 -10.50 37.10 9.95
CA THR A 18 -10.16 36.58 11.28
C THR A 18 -11.35 35.88 11.94
N ALA A 19 -12.55 36.43 11.82
CA ALA A 19 -13.78 35.83 12.32
C ALA A 19 -14.11 34.51 11.57
N ILE A 20 -13.95 34.49 10.26
CA ILE A 20 -14.11 33.27 9.44
C ILE A 20 -13.09 32.20 9.84
N LEU A 21 -11.81 32.60 10.04
CA LEU A 21 -10.75 31.68 10.49
C LEU A 21 -11.04 31.13 11.90
N TRP A 22 -11.54 31.95 12.79
CA TRP A 22 -11.91 31.55 14.15
C TRP A 22 -13.14 30.63 14.17
N LEU A 23 -14.18 30.95 13.41
CA LEU A 23 -15.38 30.12 13.24
C LEU A 23 -15.04 28.77 12.59
N THR A 24 -14.23 28.76 11.55
CA THR A 24 -13.75 27.52 10.92
C THR A 24 -12.92 26.68 11.89
N ARG A 25 -11.98 27.28 12.64
CA ARG A 25 -11.24 26.57 13.70
C ARG A 25 -12.17 26.01 14.78
N ARG A 26 -13.17 26.76 15.21
CA ARG A 26 -14.15 26.33 16.24
C ARG A 26 -15.06 25.20 15.75
N THR A 27 -15.57 25.29 14.52
CA THR A 27 -16.41 24.25 13.91
C THR A 27 -15.58 22.99 13.62
N ILE A 28 -14.35 23.13 13.18
CA ILE A 28 -13.40 22.04 12.97
C ILE A 28 -13.12 21.32 14.31
N ARG A 29 -12.86 22.06 15.39
CA ARG A 29 -12.60 21.48 16.72
C ARG A 29 -13.83 20.75 17.28
N ARG A 30 -15.03 21.31 17.13
CA ARG A 30 -16.29 20.65 17.53
C ARG A 30 -16.57 19.40 16.72
N ALA A 31 -16.33 19.43 15.41
CA ALA A 31 -16.52 18.28 14.54
C ALA A 31 -15.47 17.17 14.83
N ALA A 32 -14.24 17.52 15.24
CA ALA A 32 -13.24 16.55 15.67
C ALA A 32 -13.64 15.85 16.96
N LEU A 33 -14.08 16.61 17.96
CA LEU A 33 -14.56 16.04 19.22
C LEU A 33 -15.78 15.15 19.01
N ALA A 34 -16.73 15.56 18.15
CA ALA A 34 -17.87 14.76 17.78
C ALA A 34 -17.48 13.49 16.99
N ALA A 35 -16.46 13.56 16.13
CA ALA A 35 -15.94 12.39 15.41
C ALA A 35 -15.26 11.39 16.37
N ILE A 36 -14.45 11.87 17.31
CA ILE A 36 -13.83 11.04 18.36
C ILE A 36 -14.91 10.31 19.19
N HIS A 37 -15.97 11.02 19.59
CA HIS A 37 -17.09 10.42 20.31
C HIS A 37 -17.91 9.45 19.46
N ARG A 38 -18.16 9.78 18.20
CA ARG A 38 -19.01 9.00 17.29
C ARG A 38 -18.37 7.69 16.85
N PHE A 39 -17.06 7.69 16.67
CA PHE A 39 -16.32 6.52 16.16
C PHE A 39 -15.80 5.59 17.26
N ARG A 40 -16.04 5.92 18.58
CA ARG A 40 -15.50 5.16 19.73
C ARG A 40 -14.00 4.83 19.58
N VAL A 41 -13.25 5.63 18.84
CA VAL A 41 -11.84 5.39 18.58
C VAL A 41 -11.06 5.67 19.85
N ARG A 42 -10.29 4.71 20.28
CA ARG A 42 -9.37 4.84 21.41
C ARG A 42 -8.09 5.50 20.93
N LEU A 43 -8.06 6.81 20.87
CA LEU A 43 -6.82 7.54 20.75
C LEU A 43 -6.16 7.56 22.11
N GLN A 44 -4.99 6.97 22.22
CA GLN A 44 -4.18 7.06 23.41
C GLN A 44 -3.56 8.47 23.51
N ARG A 45 -3.33 8.95 24.74
CA ARG A 45 -2.68 10.26 24.97
C ARG A 45 -1.34 10.34 24.25
N TYR A 46 -0.63 9.23 24.13
CA TYR A 46 0.63 9.11 23.39
C TYR A 46 0.46 9.45 21.91
N GLU A 47 -0.59 8.97 21.24
CA GLU A 47 -0.81 9.25 19.81
C GLU A 47 -1.01 10.74 19.52
N LEU A 48 -1.68 11.46 20.43
CA LEU A 48 -1.92 12.91 20.28
C LEU A 48 -0.66 13.74 20.42
N GLN A 49 0.36 13.27 21.13
CA GLN A 49 1.63 13.96 21.41
C GLN A 49 2.84 13.16 20.92
N GLN A 50 2.63 12.22 20.00
CA GLN A 50 3.60 11.23 19.59
C GLN A 50 4.97 11.81 19.24
N HIS A 51 5.01 12.88 18.45
CA HIS A 51 6.30 13.48 18.03
C HIS A 51 7.11 14.01 19.21
N ARG A 52 6.47 14.80 20.10
CA ARG A 52 7.17 15.38 21.26
C ARG A 52 7.64 14.32 22.24
N LEU A 53 6.74 13.42 22.63
CA LEU A 53 7.03 12.37 23.59
C LEU A 53 8.08 11.38 23.05
N ALA A 54 7.99 11.03 21.76
CA ALA A 54 8.97 10.16 21.14
C ALA A 54 10.34 10.83 21.05
N ARG A 55 10.41 12.12 20.70
CA ARG A 55 11.65 12.86 20.65
C ARG A 55 12.32 12.91 22.03
N GLU A 56 11.57 13.28 23.06
CA GLU A 56 12.05 13.33 24.45
C GLU A 56 12.57 11.94 24.90
N ALA A 57 11.79 10.89 24.68
CA ALA A 57 12.16 9.53 25.06
C ALA A 57 13.39 9.00 24.32
N LEU A 58 13.49 9.22 23.00
CA LEU A 58 14.62 8.75 22.19
C LEU A 58 15.91 9.52 22.47
N MET A 59 15.83 10.81 22.76
CA MET A 59 17.00 11.61 23.16
C MET A 59 17.54 11.22 24.54
N ALA A 60 16.69 10.67 25.42
CA ALA A 60 17.07 10.17 26.74
C ALA A 60 17.37 8.66 26.75
N ASP A 61 17.20 7.95 25.63
CA ASP A 61 17.33 6.50 25.57
C ASP A 61 18.79 6.03 25.70
N ALA A 62 19.05 5.10 26.63
CA ALA A 62 20.39 4.60 26.91
C ALA A 62 21.02 3.84 25.73
N ALA A 63 20.22 3.11 24.93
CA ALA A 63 20.71 2.38 23.77
C ALA A 63 21.04 3.33 22.63
N VAL A 64 20.25 4.39 22.41
CA VAL A 64 20.59 5.49 21.47
C VAL A 64 21.86 6.19 21.91
N ALA A 65 22.03 6.50 23.21
CA ALA A 65 23.24 7.12 23.73
C ALA A 65 24.48 6.21 23.53
N ALA A 66 24.34 4.89 23.70
CA ALA A 66 25.41 3.93 23.43
C ALA A 66 25.79 3.93 21.93
N ALA A 67 24.80 3.91 21.05
CA ALA A 67 25.04 4.00 19.59
C ALA A 67 25.71 5.31 19.17
N VAL A 68 25.36 6.44 19.82
CA VAL A 68 26.02 7.74 19.61
C VAL A 68 27.50 7.67 20.01
N ARG A 69 27.82 7.12 21.19
CA ARG A 69 29.21 6.97 21.64
C ARG A 69 30.02 6.09 20.68
N GLN A 70 29.47 4.95 20.29
CA GLN A 70 30.11 4.04 19.35
C GLN A 70 30.36 4.76 18.00
N HIS A 71 29.35 5.40 17.43
CA HIS A 71 29.45 6.10 16.15
C HIS A 71 30.46 7.27 16.21
N ALA A 72 30.50 8.02 17.32
CA ALA A 72 31.47 9.10 17.53
C ALA A 72 32.90 8.55 17.57
N THR A 73 33.15 7.42 18.24
CA THR A 73 34.46 6.75 18.28
C THR A 73 34.86 6.24 16.90
N GLU A 74 33.95 5.57 16.17
CA GLU A 74 34.23 5.00 14.84
C GLU A 74 34.51 6.06 13.78
N THR A 75 33.87 7.24 13.86
CA THR A 75 33.97 8.30 12.84
C THR A 75 34.86 9.46 13.24
N GLY A 76 35.32 9.54 14.49
CA GLY A 76 36.07 10.69 15.02
C GLY A 76 35.25 11.95 15.17
N LEU A 77 33.93 11.92 15.00
CA LEU A 77 33.05 13.07 15.08
C LEU A 77 32.77 13.46 16.56
N PRO A 78 32.65 14.76 16.88
CA PRO A 78 32.21 15.19 18.20
C PRO A 78 30.82 14.64 18.53
N ALA A 79 30.60 14.15 19.76
CA ALA A 79 29.30 13.58 20.19
C ALA A 79 28.12 14.53 19.92
N ALA A 80 28.33 15.86 20.08
CA ALA A 80 27.30 16.85 19.76
C ALA A 80 26.89 16.87 18.28
N ALA A 81 27.80 16.59 17.37
CA ALA A 81 27.47 16.46 15.93
C ALA A 81 26.66 15.18 15.65
N VAL A 82 27.02 14.07 16.31
CA VAL A 82 26.28 12.82 16.20
C VAL A 82 24.87 12.95 16.78
N TRP A 83 24.70 13.61 17.92
CA TRP A 83 23.37 13.90 18.48
C TRP A 83 22.50 14.78 17.56
N ARG A 84 23.07 15.76 16.87
CA ARG A 84 22.32 16.53 15.84
C ARG A 84 21.83 15.62 14.71
N ARG A 85 22.64 14.63 14.33
CA ARG A 85 22.25 13.64 13.32
C ARG A 85 21.12 12.73 13.83
N VAL A 86 21.18 12.29 15.09
CA VAL A 86 20.07 11.56 15.74
C VAL A 86 18.79 12.39 15.73
N ALA A 87 18.85 13.67 16.08
CA ALA A 87 17.69 14.57 16.03
C ALA A 87 17.08 14.62 14.61
N THR A 88 17.91 14.71 13.57
CA THR A 88 17.45 14.66 12.17
C THR A 88 16.76 13.32 11.83
N TYR A 89 17.28 12.20 12.32
CA TYR A 89 16.65 10.89 12.13
C TYR A 89 15.32 10.78 12.86
N ILE A 90 15.21 11.32 14.07
CA ILE A 90 13.95 11.38 14.82
C ILE A 90 12.91 12.20 14.04
N ASP A 91 13.27 13.38 13.56
CA ASP A 91 12.38 14.25 12.79
C ASP A 91 11.95 13.62 11.45
N GLU A 92 12.79 12.74 10.90
CA GLU A 92 12.45 11.97 9.70
C GLU A 92 11.48 10.81 10.01
N ILE A 93 11.80 10.00 11.01
CA ILE A 93 11.10 8.75 11.34
C ILE A 93 9.74 9.06 11.98
N VAL A 94 9.72 9.95 12.98
CA VAL A 94 8.55 10.15 13.84
C VAL A 94 7.47 10.99 13.14
N PRO A 95 6.22 10.53 13.12
CA PRO A 95 5.11 11.25 12.50
C PRO A 95 4.66 12.46 13.36
N HIS A 96 4.01 13.42 12.68
CA HIS A 96 3.26 14.50 13.30
C HIS A 96 1.77 14.20 13.20
N PHE A 97 1.27 13.29 14.05
CA PHE A 97 -0.12 12.84 13.97
C PHE A 97 -1.12 13.97 14.19
N ASN A 98 -2.08 14.09 13.28
CA ASN A 98 -3.16 15.05 13.37
C ASN A 98 -4.52 14.34 13.24
N VAL A 99 -5.25 14.25 14.35
CA VAL A 99 -6.56 13.58 14.45
C VAL A 99 -7.55 14.11 13.41
N LEU A 100 -7.56 15.42 13.17
CA LEU A 100 -8.45 16.02 12.19
C LEU A 100 -8.11 15.62 10.77
N SER A 101 -6.81 15.65 10.44
CA SER A 101 -6.32 15.21 9.13
C SER A 101 -6.68 13.74 8.88
N TYR A 102 -6.52 12.89 9.89
CA TYR A 102 -6.82 11.47 9.77
C TYR A 102 -8.31 11.20 9.55
N TYR A 103 -9.19 11.65 10.46
CA TYR A 103 -10.60 11.28 10.41
C TYR A 103 -11.43 12.13 9.44
N LYS A 104 -11.16 13.42 9.33
CA LYS A 104 -11.97 14.31 8.49
C LYS A 104 -11.51 14.33 7.05
N LEU A 105 -10.20 14.42 6.82
CA LEU A 105 -9.63 14.46 5.49
C LEU A 105 -9.29 13.04 5.00
N GLY A 106 -8.50 12.28 5.75
CA GLY A 106 -8.00 10.98 5.35
C GLY A 106 -9.11 9.99 5.04
N TYR A 107 -10.05 9.79 5.95
CA TYR A 107 -11.17 8.88 5.74
C TYR A 107 -12.07 9.29 4.57
N ASN A 108 -12.50 10.57 4.51
CA ASN A 108 -13.40 11.01 3.46
C ASN A 108 -12.72 11.00 2.08
N VAL A 109 -11.47 11.44 2.01
CA VAL A 109 -10.68 11.37 0.77
C VAL A 109 -10.46 9.91 0.35
N SER A 110 -10.06 9.04 1.27
CA SER A 110 -9.90 7.60 1.00
C SER A 110 -11.20 6.97 0.53
N LYS A 111 -12.33 7.27 1.19
CA LYS A 111 -13.66 6.79 0.80
C LYS A 111 -14.04 7.23 -0.61
N VAL A 112 -13.89 8.52 -0.91
CA VAL A 112 -14.21 9.05 -2.24
C VAL A 112 -13.29 8.43 -3.29
N LEU A 113 -11.97 8.42 -3.04
CA LEU A 113 -10.97 7.90 -3.96
C LEU A 113 -11.19 6.41 -4.23
N LEU A 114 -11.38 5.60 -3.18
CA LEU A 114 -11.61 4.17 -3.33
C LEU A 114 -12.92 3.87 -4.06
N ASN A 115 -14.01 4.54 -3.69
CA ASN A 115 -15.30 4.34 -4.38
C ASN A 115 -15.27 4.81 -5.84
N LEU A 116 -14.41 5.77 -6.16
CA LEU A 116 -14.17 6.22 -7.52
C LEU A 116 -13.38 5.18 -8.34
N LEU A 117 -12.42 4.52 -7.72
CA LEU A 117 -11.50 3.59 -8.36
C LEU A 117 -11.99 2.15 -8.30
N TYR A 118 -12.46 1.69 -7.14
CA TYR A 118 -12.75 0.29 -6.85
C TYR A 118 -14.11 0.07 -6.22
N ARG A 119 -14.53 -1.19 -6.23
CA ARG A 119 -15.54 -1.71 -5.29
C ARG A 119 -14.78 -2.47 -4.21
N VAL A 120 -14.74 -1.91 -3.00
CA VAL A 120 -14.08 -2.56 -1.87
C VAL A 120 -14.96 -3.70 -1.35
N SER A 121 -14.37 -4.87 -1.15
CA SER A 121 -14.95 -6.00 -0.43
C SER A 121 -14.04 -6.36 0.74
N VAL A 122 -14.66 -6.69 1.88
CA VAL A 122 -13.95 -7.07 3.11
C VAL A 122 -14.49 -8.41 3.56
N ASP A 123 -13.60 -9.27 3.99
CA ASP A 123 -13.92 -10.58 4.52
C ASP A 123 -13.07 -10.88 5.76
N TYR A 124 -13.50 -11.82 6.58
CA TYR A 124 -12.84 -12.22 7.81
C TYR A 124 -12.78 -13.74 7.87
N GLN A 125 -11.59 -14.30 8.08
CA GLN A 125 -11.42 -15.73 8.28
C GLN A 125 -12.01 -16.19 9.63
N ASP A 126 -11.80 -15.38 10.68
CA ASP A 126 -12.33 -15.59 12.02
C ASP A 126 -12.54 -14.24 12.72
N GLU A 127 -13.72 -13.63 12.52
CA GLU A 127 -14.08 -12.36 13.14
C GLU A 127 -14.19 -12.48 14.68
N ALA A 128 -14.61 -13.65 15.17
CA ALA A 128 -14.71 -13.90 16.60
C ALA A 128 -13.33 -13.94 17.27
N ALA A 129 -12.31 -14.50 16.61
CA ALA A 129 -10.94 -14.49 17.14
C ALA A 129 -10.36 -13.08 17.19
N LEU A 130 -10.63 -12.24 16.19
CA LEU A 130 -10.24 -10.82 16.20
C LEU A 130 -10.88 -10.06 17.38
N SER A 131 -12.15 -10.33 17.65
CA SER A 131 -12.90 -9.71 18.74
C SER A 131 -12.40 -10.15 20.13
N ARG A 132 -11.79 -11.32 20.24
CA ARG A 132 -11.23 -11.88 21.49
C ARG A 132 -9.88 -11.32 21.87
N ILE A 133 -9.19 -10.60 20.99
CA ILE A 133 -7.92 -9.96 21.33
C ILE A 133 -8.12 -9.02 22.53
N PRO A 134 -7.37 -9.21 23.64
CA PRO A 134 -7.49 -8.36 24.80
C PRO A 134 -7.24 -6.89 24.43
N ARG A 135 -8.09 -6.01 24.91
CA ARG A 135 -8.03 -4.58 24.56
C ARG A 135 -6.74 -3.88 25.00
N ARG A 136 -6.05 -4.43 25.97
CA ARG A 136 -4.76 -3.92 26.46
C ARG A 136 -3.58 -4.32 25.57
N ASP A 137 -3.74 -5.40 24.80
CA ASP A 137 -2.67 -5.96 23.98
C ASP A 137 -2.45 -5.15 22.70
N VAL A 138 -1.31 -5.35 22.08
CA VAL A 138 -0.87 -4.61 20.89
C VAL A 138 -1.22 -5.40 19.65
N VAL A 139 -1.83 -4.73 18.66
CA VAL A 139 -2.18 -5.34 17.38
C VAL A 139 -1.24 -4.84 16.29
N ILE A 140 -0.66 -5.78 15.55
CA ILE A 140 0.19 -5.52 14.40
C ILE A 140 -0.42 -6.16 13.15
N TYR A 141 -0.88 -5.34 12.22
CA TYR A 141 -1.39 -5.81 10.93
C TYR A 141 -0.25 -6.08 9.95
N LEU A 142 -0.17 -7.32 9.45
CA LEU A 142 0.84 -7.74 8.48
C LEU A 142 0.16 -8.04 7.15
N MET A 143 0.55 -7.36 6.08
CA MET A 143 -0.14 -7.44 4.80
C MET A 143 0.81 -7.66 3.63
N ASN A 144 0.35 -8.38 2.59
CA ASN A 144 1.06 -8.44 1.32
C ASN A 144 1.02 -7.10 0.59
N HIS A 145 1.99 -6.83 -0.29
CA HIS A 145 2.14 -5.52 -0.93
C HIS A 145 1.98 -5.56 -2.44
N ARG A 146 0.79 -5.19 -2.93
CA ARG A 146 0.40 -5.25 -4.34
C ARG A 146 0.41 -3.89 -5.03
N SER A 147 0.04 -2.83 -4.30
CA SER A 147 -0.15 -1.48 -4.82
C SER A 147 0.11 -0.44 -3.74
N ASN A 148 0.51 0.77 -4.14
CA ASN A 148 0.52 1.90 -3.21
C ASN A 148 -0.88 2.25 -2.67
N VAL A 149 -1.94 1.72 -3.30
CA VAL A 149 -3.32 1.86 -2.81
C VAL A 149 -3.60 0.96 -1.60
N ASP A 150 -2.78 -0.07 -1.32
CA ASP A 150 -2.97 -0.98 -0.18
C ASP A 150 -3.11 -0.22 1.14
N TYR A 151 -2.25 0.78 1.38
CA TYR A 151 -2.34 1.65 2.57
C TYR A 151 -3.70 2.32 2.71
N ILE A 152 -4.25 2.80 1.57
CA ILE A 152 -5.53 3.53 1.55
C ILE A 152 -6.69 2.56 1.77
N VAL A 153 -6.65 1.38 1.14
CA VAL A 153 -7.69 0.35 1.27
C VAL A 153 -7.77 -0.15 2.71
N VAL A 154 -6.63 -0.53 3.30
CA VAL A 154 -6.59 -1.07 4.67
C VAL A 154 -6.91 0.02 5.69
N ALA A 155 -6.37 1.25 5.52
CA ALA A 155 -6.74 2.37 6.39
C ALA A 155 -8.23 2.71 6.32
N TYR A 156 -8.84 2.64 5.13
CA TYR A 156 -10.28 2.85 4.96
C TYR A 156 -11.12 1.79 5.69
N VAL A 157 -10.72 0.52 5.56
CA VAL A 157 -11.44 -0.60 6.20
C VAL A 157 -11.31 -0.53 7.73
N LEU A 158 -10.12 -0.22 8.24
CA LEU A 158 -9.86 -0.16 9.69
C LEU A 158 -10.30 1.15 10.35
N ALA A 159 -10.61 2.19 9.58
CA ALA A 159 -10.90 3.54 10.09
C ALA A 159 -12.05 3.61 11.13
N PHE A 160 -12.94 2.62 11.15
CA PHE A 160 -14.03 2.56 12.12
C PHE A 160 -13.64 1.86 13.44
N GLY A 161 -12.55 1.13 13.49
CA GLY A 161 -12.16 0.34 14.65
C GLY A 161 -10.80 0.65 15.24
N ALA A 162 -9.83 1.06 14.40
CA ALA A 162 -8.46 1.30 14.83
C ALA A 162 -7.78 2.40 14.01
N HIS A 163 -6.94 3.20 14.69
CA HIS A 163 -5.92 4.01 14.04
C HIS A 163 -4.68 3.15 13.84
N VAL A 164 -4.16 3.07 12.62
CA VAL A 164 -3.00 2.25 12.30
C VAL A 164 -1.82 3.14 11.89
N SER A 165 -0.71 3.01 12.61
CA SER A 165 0.57 3.63 12.26
C SER A 165 1.31 2.75 11.26
N TYR A 166 1.42 3.20 10.01
CA TYR A 166 2.07 2.42 8.95
C TYR A 166 3.56 2.71 8.83
N ALA A 167 4.34 1.65 8.61
CA ALA A 167 5.71 1.77 8.17
C ALA A 167 5.76 2.07 6.66
N VAL A 168 6.13 3.29 6.29
CA VAL A 168 6.13 3.78 4.92
C VAL A 168 7.55 3.96 4.41
N GLY A 169 7.83 3.51 3.17
CA GLY A 169 9.14 3.66 2.56
C GLY A 169 9.42 5.10 2.09
N GLU A 170 10.69 5.37 1.83
CA GLU A 170 11.20 6.70 1.37
C GLU A 170 10.57 7.23 0.08
N TRP A 171 9.86 6.40 -0.70
CA TRP A 171 9.16 6.82 -1.92
C TRP A 171 8.10 7.89 -1.66
N ALA A 172 7.49 7.86 -0.47
CA ALA A 172 6.45 8.82 -0.09
C ALA A 172 7.01 10.11 0.54
N ARG A 173 8.34 10.26 0.64
CA ARG A 173 9.01 11.48 1.12
C ARG A 173 9.10 12.55 0.04
N VAL A 174 7.95 12.90 -0.53
CA VAL A 174 7.78 13.97 -1.52
C VAL A 174 6.59 14.80 -1.10
N TRP A 175 6.76 16.13 -1.06
CA TRP A 175 5.64 17.02 -0.79
C TRP A 175 4.57 16.90 -1.89
N PRO A 176 3.27 16.80 -1.57
CA PRO A 176 2.63 16.85 -0.24
C PRO A 176 2.47 15.47 0.45
N LEU A 177 2.90 14.36 -0.18
CA LEU A 177 2.66 12.99 0.33
C LEU A 177 3.29 12.77 1.71
N GLU A 178 4.51 13.25 1.94
CA GLU A 178 5.18 13.14 3.24
C GLU A 178 4.33 13.75 4.35
N TYR A 179 3.81 14.96 4.13
CA TYR A 179 2.94 15.62 5.09
C TYR A 179 1.65 14.81 5.35
N VAL A 180 1.04 14.28 4.30
CA VAL A 180 -0.19 13.47 4.39
C VAL A 180 0.06 12.21 5.23
N PHE A 181 1.10 11.43 4.91
CA PHE A 181 1.42 10.21 5.65
C PHE A 181 1.80 10.49 7.10
N LYS A 182 2.63 11.50 7.36
CA LYS A 182 2.99 11.91 8.72
C LYS A 182 1.77 12.38 9.52
N SER A 183 0.87 13.14 8.89
CA SER A 183 -0.36 13.60 9.56
C SER A 183 -1.33 12.47 9.88
N PHE A 184 -1.21 11.33 9.17
CA PHE A 184 -1.96 10.12 9.44
C PHE A 184 -1.27 9.18 10.43
N GLY A 185 -0.16 9.59 11.04
CA GLY A 185 0.56 8.82 12.05
C GLY A 185 1.47 7.74 11.48
N SER A 186 1.75 7.76 10.17
CA SER A 186 2.68 6.83 9.56
C SER A 186 4.12 7.27 9.75
N TYR A 187 5.02 6.32 10.03
CA TYR A 187 6.43 6.59 10.20
C TYR A 187 7.25 6.17 8.98
N PHE A 188 8.37 6.85 8.74
CA PHE A 188 9.18 6.62 7.55
C PHE A 188 10.38 5.72 7.82
N ILE A 189 10.67 4.86 6.81
CA ILE A 189 11.79 3.92 6.87
C ILE A 189 12.66 4.06 5.63
N ARG A 190 13.98 4.18 5.83
CA ARG A 190 14.97 4.04 4.75
C ARG A 190 15.31 2.57 4.54
N ARG A 191 14.80 1.99 3.47
CA ARG A 191 14.91 0.53 3.22
C ARG A 191 16.33 0.04 2.86
N ARG A 192 17.15 0.89 2.23
CA ARG A 192 18.51 0.55 1.77
C ARG A 192 19.62 1.20 2.58
N PHE A 193 19.26 1.88 3.65
CA PHE A 193 20.22 2.58 4.49
C PHE A 193 20.77 1.63 5.55
N ARG A 194 22.11 1.46 5.59
CA ARG A 194 22.76 0.44 6.43
C ARG A 194 23.47 1.03 7.65
N GLU A 195 23.30 2.30 7.92
CA GLU A 195 23.98 2.98 9.03
C GLU A 195 23.47 2.47 10.40
N PRO A 196 24.38 1.94 11.26
CA PRO A 196 23.99 1.38 12.55
C PRO A 196 23.26 2.39 13.44
N LEU A 197 23.69 3.66 13.45
CA LEU A 197 23.08 4.73 14.23
C LEU A 197 21.60 4.96 13.85
N TYR A 198 21.30 4.98 12.55
CA TYR A 198 19.91 5.09 12.06
C TYR A 198 19.06 3.91 12.54
N HIS A 199 19.59 2.70 12.43
CA HIS A 199 18.89 1.49 12.85
C HIS A 199 18.65 1.44 14.34
N ALA A 200 19.59 1.94 15.16
CA ALA A 200 19.39 2.06 16.61
C ALA A 200 18.23 3.00 16.95
N VAL A 201 18.15 4.17 16.29
CA VAL A 201 17.05 5.11 16.48
C VAL A 201 15.72 4.51 16.02
N LEU A 202 15.70 3.86 14.86
CA LEU A 202 14.48 3.23 14.31
C LEU A 202 14.00 2.08 15.20
N GLU A 203 14.89 1.21 15.65
CA GLU A 203 14.57 0.11 16.56
C GLU A 203 13.92 0.63 17.84
N ARG A 204 14.54 1.61 18.50
CA ARG A 204 14.03 2.18 19.76
C ARG A 204 12.69 2.89 19.54
N TYR A 205 12.52 3.55 18.39
CA TYR A 205 11.22 4.16 18.06
C TYR A 205 10.12 3.10 17.88
N VAL A 206 10.38 2.01 17.14
CA VAL A 206 9.41 0.91 16.94
C VAL A 206 9.06 0.25 18.28
N GLN A 207 10.05 -0.01 19.13
CA GLN A 207 9.82 -0.54 20.49
C GLN A 207 8.99 0.43 21.34
N LEU A 208 9.28 1.72 21.28
CA LEU A 208 8.56 2.75 22.01
C LEU A 208 7.07 2.82 21.63
N ILE A 209 6.74 2.81 20.34
CA ILE A 209 5.34 2.84 19.90
C ILE A 209 4.62 1.51 20.21
N THR A 210 5.31 0.37 20.12
CA THR A 210 4.78 -0.95 20.52
C THR A 210 4.48 -0.96 22.01
N ARG A 211 5.42 -0.50 22.83
CA ARG A 211 5.29 -0.38 24.29
C ARG A 211 4.12 0.52 24.69
N ASN A 212 3.88 1.59 23.93
CA ASN A 212 2.74 2.49 24.18
C ASN A 212 1.42 1.95 23.61
N GLY A 213 1.37 0.74 23.06
CA GLY A 213 0.14 0.11 22.57
C GLY A 213 -0.37 0.66 21.26
N VAL A 214 0.47 1.36 20.49
CA VAL A 214 0.09 1.87 19.17
C VAL A 214 -0.13 0.71 18.21
N THR A 215 -1.30 0.64 17.61
CA THR A 215 -1.58 -0.32 16.53
C THR A 215 -0.73 0.01 15.32
N GLN A 216 -0.02 -0.97 14.79
CA GLN A 216 0.89 -0.78 13.67
C GLN A 216 0.49 -1.62 12.46
N GLY A 217 0.96 -1.21 11.29
CA GLY A 217 0.81 -1.97 10.05
C GLY A 217 2.06 -1.88 9.19
N PHE A 218 2.51 -3.01 8.66
CA PHE A 218 3.59 -3.01 7.70
C PHE A 218 3.50 -4.18 6.71
N PHE A 219 4.27 -4.07 5.65
CA PHE A 219 4.39 -5.07 4.59
C PHE A 219 5.68 -5.87 4.82
N PRO A 220 5.60 -7.13 5.25
CA PRO A 220 6.80 -7.94 5.51
C PRO A 220 7.73 -8.08 4.30
N GLU A 221 7.17 -8.08 3.09
CA GLU A 221 7.94 -8.11 1.83
C GLU A 221 8.91 -6.93 1.67
N GLY A 222 8.65 -5.81 2.35
CA GLY A 222 9.47 -4.60 2.30
C GLY A 222 9.43 -3.83 0.98
N ARG A 223 8.73 -4.32 -0.05
CA ARG A 223 8.57 -3.68 -1.37
C ARG A 223 7.30 -4.16 -2.06
N LEU A 224 6.85 -3.42 -3.08
CA LEU A 224 5.80 -3.87 -3.99
C LEU A 224 6.23 -5.13 -4.74
N SER A 225 5.30 -6.08 -4.90
CA SER A 225 5.50 -7.23 -5.78
C SER A 225 5.54 -6.76 -7.23
N ARG A 226 6.64 -7.06 -7.94
CA ARG A 226 6.84 -6.65 -9.34
C ARG A 226 6.30 -7.69 -10.33
N ASP A 227 6.33 -8.96 -9.95
CA ASP A 227 5.88 -10.09 -10.76
C ASP A 227 4.50 -10.62 -10.37
N GLY A 228 3.90 -10.05 -9.34
CA GLY A 228 2.62 -10.48 -8.80
C GLY A 228 2.71 -11.56 -7.71
N ARG A 229 3.85 -12.21 -7.52
CA ARG A 229 4.03 -13.26 -6.49
C ARG A 229 4.14 -12.67 -5.11
N LEU A 230 3.79 -13.46 -4.10
CA LEU A 230 4.08 -13.15 -2.71
C LEU A 230 5.60 -13.24 -2.50
N GLY A 231 6.19 -12.16 -1.97
CA GLY A 231 7.63 -12.04 -1.79
C GLY A 231 8.13 -12.68 -0.48
N THR A 232 9.46 -12.76 -0.34
CA THR A 232 10.11 -13.22 0.91
C THR A 232 10.08 -12.14 1.98
N PRO A 233 9.88 -12.49 3.26
CA PRO A 233 9.84 -11.52 4.35
C PRO A 233 11.19 -10.89 4.66
N LYS A 234 11.15 -9.65 5.15
CA LYS A 234 12.27 -8.92 5.74
C LYS A 234 12.11 -8.88 7.25
N LEU A 235 13.12 -9.31 7.96
CA LEU A 235 13.05 -9.57 9.41
C LEU A 235 13.21 -8.32 10.29
N GLY A 236 13.77 -7.21 9.75
CA GLY A 236 14.19 -6.08 10.58
C GLY A 236 13.11 -5.49 11.49
N LEU A 237 11.93 -5.13 10.94
CA LEU A 237 10.83 -4.60 11.76
C LEU A 237 10.24 -5.66 12.68
N LEU A 238 10.15 -6.90 12.21
CA LEU A 238 9.65 -8.01 13.03
C LEU A 238 10.55 -8.23 14.25
N ASP A 239 11.87 -8.21 14.05
CA ASP A 239 12.85 -8.33 15.14
C ASP A 239 12.69 -7.19 16.16
N TYR A 240 12.57 -5.93 15.69
CA TYR A 240 12.38 -4.79 16.58
C TYR A 240 11.11 -4.90 17.42
N ILE A 241 10.01 -5.34 16.83
CA ILE A 241 8.74 -5.55 17.51
C ILE A 241 8.85 -6.70 18.54
N CYS A 242 9.41 -7.86 18.14
CA CYS A 242 9.56 -9.01 19.02
C CYS A 242 10.41 -8.67 20.25
N ARG A 243 11.48 -7.90 20.07
CA ARG A 243 12.37 -7.49 21.17
C ARG A 243 11.73 -6.55 22.19
N THR A 244 10.55 -5.97 21.90
CA THR A 244 9.78 -5.22 22.90
C THR A 244 9.41 -6.11 24.11
N LEU A 245 9.28 -7.43 23.92
CA LEU A 245 9.02 -8.38 25.01
C LEU A 245 10.20 -8.56 25.98
N LEU A 246 11.38 -8.04 25.64
CA LEU A 246 12.54 -8.02 26.57
C LEU A 246 12.43 -6.94 27.63
N ASP A 247 11.51 -6.00 27.47
CA ASP A 247 11.25 -4.97 28.48
C ASP A 247 10.46 -5.59 29.65
N PRO A 248 11.02 -5.62 30.87
CA PRO A 248 10.35 -6.20 32.04
C PRO A 248 9.02 -5.53 32.38
N GLU A 249 8.87 -4.24 32.04
CA GLU A 249 7.65 -3.48 32.29
C GLU A 249 6.56 -3.74 31.24
N PHE A 250 6.89 -4.42 30.14
CA PHE A 250 5.94 -4.73 29.07
C PHE A 250 5.16 -6.02 29.36
N ALA A 251 4.07 -5.90 30.12
CA ALA A 251 3.23 -7.03 30.52
C ALA A 251 2.17 -7.45 29.48
N ARG A 252 2.10 -6.77 28.32
CA ARG A 252 1.12 -7.02 27.25
C ARG A 252 1.57 -8.12 26.33
N ASP A 253 0.63 -8.67 25.54
CA ASP A 253 0.98 -9.48 24.38
C ASP A 253 0.98 -8.65 23.09
N ILE A 254 1.61 -9.19 22.06
CA ILE A 254 1.63 -8.65 20.70
C ILE A 254 0.92 -9.64 19.79
N TRP A 255 -0.13 -9.18 19.12
CA TRP A 255 -0.93 -9.98 18.21
C TRP A 255 -0.65 -9.60 16.78
N PHE A 256 -0.17 -10.55 16.00
CA PHE A 256 -0.04 -10.40 14.56
C PHE A 256 -1.34 -10.79 13.88
N VAL A 257 -1.90 -9.86 13.10
CA VAL A 257 -3.10 -10.08 12.30
C VAL A 257 -2.71 -10.11 10.83
N PRO A 258 -2.73 -11.29 10.19
CA PRO A 258 -2.50 -11.40 8.76
C PRO A 258 -3.61 -10.66 7.97
N VAL A 259 -3.23 -9.96 6.90
CA VAL A 259 -4.18 -9.27 6.01
C VAL A 259 -3.83 -9.60 4.57
N GLY A 260 -4.75 -10.23 3.86
CA GLY A 260 -4.65 -10.50 2.43
C GLY A 260 -5.27 -9.36 1.62
N VAL A 261 -4.55 -8.81 0.65
CA VAL A 261 -5.04 -7.76 -0.26
C VAL A 261 -4.86 -8.20 -1.70
N ASN A 262 -5.90 -8.06 -2.53
CA ASN A 262 -5.80 -8.28 -3.97
C ASN A 262 -6.75 -7.39 -4.77
N PHE A 263 -6.48 -7.25 -6.06
CA PHE A 263 -7.19 -6.34 -6.96
C PHE A 263 -7.53 -7.00 -8.28
N ASP A 264 -8.67 -6.61 -8.87
CA ASP A 264 -8.96 -6.90 -10.28
C ASP A 264 -8.01 -6.14 -11.21
N ARG A 265 -7.54 -4.96 -10.78
CA ARG A 265 -6.56 -4.17 -11.49
C ARG A 265 -5.73 -3.34 -10.53
N VAL A 266 -4.42 -3.50 -10.62
CA VAL A 266 -3.44 -2.70 -9.89
C VAL A 266 -3.16 -1.41 -10.66
N LEU A 267 -3.01 -0.28 -9.95
CA LEU A 267 -2.75 1.02 -10.58
C LEU A 267 -1.41 1.04 -11.30
N GLU A 268 -0.40 0.45 -10.70
CA GLU A 268 1.00 0.48 -11.11
C GLU A 268 1.42 -0.75 -11.93
N ASP A 269 0.49 -1.63 -12.33
CA ASP A 269 0.78 -2.92 -12.94
C ASP A 269 1.81 -2.85 -14.11
N ARG A 270 1.65 -1.88 -15.02
CA ARG A 270 2.57 -1.72 -16.16
C ARG A 270 3.96 -1.20 -15.75
N SER A 271 4.03 -0.31 -14.77
CA SER A 271 5.32 0.20 -14.29
C SER A 271 6.07 -0.86 -13.50
N LEU A 272 5.36 -1.67 -12.71
CA LEU A 272 5.95 -2.78 -11.95
C LEU A 272 6.55 -3.84 -12.88
N ILE A 273 5.84 -4.20 -13.96
CA ILE A 273 6.37 -5.13 -14.97
C ILE A 273 7.58 -4.54 -15.68
N ARG A 274 7.56 -3.27 -16.08
CA ARG A 274 8.74 -2.61 -16.69
C ARG A 274 9.93 -2.58 -15.76
N GLU A 275 9.74 -2.26 -14.48
CA GLU A 275 10.81 -2.30 -13.47
C GLU A 275 11.39 -3.71 -13.27
N LEU A 276 10.66 -4.76 -13.61
CA LEU A 276 11.13 -6.14 -13.54
C LEU A 276 12.14 -6.44 -14.66
N VAL A 277 11.90 -5.85 -15.84
CA VAL A 277 12.72 -6.06 -17.06
C VAL A 277 13.97 -5.20 -17.02
N ASP A 278 13.82 -3.90 -16.75
CA ASP A 278 14.95 -2.97 -16.64
C ASP A 278 14.88 -2.19 -15.34
N GLU A 279 15.80 -2.49 -14.42
CA GLU A 279 15.94 -1.72 -13.17
C GLU A 279 16.32 -0.25 -13.41
N ARG A 280 16.84 0.10 -14.58
CA ARG A 280 17.24 1.47 -14.97
C ARG A 280 16.05 2.31 -15.46
N ASP A 281 15.03 1.68 -16.00
CA ASP A 281 13.84 2.36 -16.56
C ASP A 281 12.79 2.67 -15.46
N ARG A 282 13.26 3.23 -14.34
CA ARG A 282 12.35 3.71 -13.29
C ARG A 282 11.77 5.05 -13.71
N PRO A 283 10.45 5.16 -13.95
CA PRO A 283 9.85 6.44 -14.22
C PRO A 283 10.14 7.39 -13.05
N SER A 284 10.47 8.64 -13.36
CA SER A 284 10.76 9.64 -12.33
C SER A 284 9.58 9.75 -11.35
N ARG A 285 9.86 10.13 -10.10
CA ARG A 285 8.79 10.31 -9.08
C ARG A 285 7.73 11.32 -9.55
N LEU A 286 8.13 12.33 -10.29
CA LEU A 286 7.23 13.31 -10.90
C LEU A 286 6.33 12.65 -11.96
N THR A 287 6.87 11.79 -12.81
CA THR A 287 6.10 11.05 -13.84
C THR A 287 5.08 10.11 -13.20
N GLN A 288 5.42 9.46 -12.10
CA GLN A 288 4.47 8.62 -11.36
C GLN A 288 3.34 9.45 -10.75
N LEU A 289 3.67 10.58 -10.10
CA LEU A 289 2.68 11.49 -9.52
C LEU A 289 1.76 12.11 -10.56
N THR A 290 2.31 12.60 -11.68
CA THR A 290 1.51 13.18 -12.76
C THR A 290 0.61 12.15 -13.43
N THR A 291 1.07 10.91 -13.58
CA THR A 291 0.25 9.80 -14.09
C THR A 291 -0.93 9.49 -13.18
N VAL A 292 -0.69 9.42 -11.86
CA VAL A 292 -1.76 9.20 -10.87
C VAL A 292 -2.70 10.40 -10.82
N ALA A 293 -2.17 11.62 -10.79
CA ALA A 293 -2.97 12.84 -10.73
C ALA A 293 -3.85 13.03 -11.99
N SER A 294 -3.29 12.83 -13.19
CA SER A 294 -4.04 12.90 -14.46
C SER A 294 -5.14 11.82 -14.52
N TYR A 295 -4.86 10.64 -13.99
CA TYR A 295 -5.85 9.58 -13.91
C TYR A 295 -6.99 9.92 -12.95
N ILE A 296 -6.68 10.45 -11.77
CA ILE A 296 -7.68 10.92 -10.79
C ILE A 296 -8.52 12.04 -11.41
N ALA A 297 -7.88 13.04 -11.99
CA ALA A 297 -8.56 14.16 -12.66
C ALA A 297 -9.48 13.68 -13.80
N GLY A 298 -8.99 12.76 -14.63
CA GLY A 298 -9.78 12.13 -15.69
C GLY A 298 -10.99 11.33 -15.16
N ASN A 299 -10.87 10.66 -14.02
CA ASN A 299 -11.99 9.96 -13.40
C ASN A 299 -12.99 10.89 -12.72
N ILE A 300 -12.54 11.99 -12.12
CA ILE A 300 -13.42 13.04 -11.59
C ILE A 300 -14.25 13.64 -12.75
N ALA A 301 -13.64 13.96 -13.88
CA ALA A 301 -14.36 14.44 -15.07
C ALA A 301 -15.38 13.40 -15.58
N ARG A 302 -15.03 12.11 -15.57
CA ARG A 302 -15.95 11.01 -15.93
C ARG A 302 -17.06 10.77 -14.90
N LEU A 303 -16.82 11.10 -13.64
CA LEU A 303 -17.85 11.05 -12.59
C LEU A 303 -18.94 12.09 -12.88
N VAL A 304 -18.54 13.31 -13.22
CA VAL A 304 -19.48 14.40 -13.59
C VAL A 304 -20.32 14.00 -14.80
N THR A 305 -19.73 13.31 -15.76
CA THR A 305 -20.42 12.83 -16.99
C THR A 305 -21.12 11.47 -16.80
N ARG A 306 -21.23 10.93 -15.59
CA ARG A 306 -21.75 9.58 -15.26
C ARG A 306 -21.11 8.42 -16.04
N ARG A 307 -19.93 8.62 -16.63
CA ARG A 307 -19.18 7.63 -17.41
C ARG A 307 -18.03 6.98 -16.63
N LEU A 308 -18.15 6.90 -15.30
CA LEU A 308 -17.11 6.38 -14.43
C LEU A 308 -16.77 4.93 -14.78
N LYS A 309 -15.51 4.67 -15.13
CA LYS A 309 -14.97 3.33 -15.34
C LYS A 309 -14.14 2.92 -14.13
N ARG A 310 -14.72 2.13 -13.23
CA ARG A 310 -13.98 1.59 -12.08
C ARG A 310 -12.96 0.54 -12.51
N TYR A 311 -11.90 0.39 -11.74
CA TYR A 311 -10.85 -0.61 -11.94
C TYR A 311 -11.26 -2.04 -11.52
N GLY A 312 -12.47 -2.24 -11.09
CA GLY A 312 -12.96 -3.53 -10.60
C GLY A 312 -13.04 -3.56 -9.09
N ARG A 313 -12.59 -4.66 -8.49
CA ARG A 313 -12.61 -4.86 -7.03
C ARG A 313 -11.24 -4.61 -6.41
N ALA A 314 -11.27 -4.11 -5.18
CA ALA A 314 -10.21 -4.22 -4.20
C ALA A 314 -10.75 -5.09 -3.08
N ALA A 315 -10.14 -6.22 -2.82
CA ALA A 315 -10.59 -7.17 -1.81
C ALA A 315 -9.57 -7.28 -0.69
N VAL A 316 -10.06 -7.31 0.54
CA VAL A 316 -9.26 -7.42 1.77
C VAL A 316 -9.84 -8.54 2.61
N THR A 317 -8.98 -9.45 3.08
CA THR A 317 -9.37 -10.50 4.03
C THR A 317 -8.49 -10.39 5.27
N PHE A 318 -9.12 -10.40 6.43
CA PHE A 318 -8.43 -10.46 7.72
C PHE A 318 -8.35 -11.91 8.19
N GLY A 319 -7.12 -12.37 8.48
CA GLY A 319 -6.87 -13.72 8.97
C GLY A 319 -6.96 -13.86 10.47
N THR A 320 -6.87 -15.10 10.91
CA THR A 320 -6.86 -15.45 12.34
C THR A 320 -5.64 -14.85 13.04
N PRO A 321 -5.81 -14.09 14.13
CA PRO A 321 -4.72 -13.50 14.88
C PRO A 321 -3.76 -14.55 15.45
N MET A 322 -2.50 -14.17 15.58
CA MET A 322 -1.45 -15.00 16.20
C MET A 322 -0.77 -14.24 17.33
N SER A 323 -0.77 -14.82 18.53
CA SER A 323 -0.08 -14.30 19.71
C SER A 323 1.43 -14.52 19.58
N LEU A 324 2.24 -13.49 19.82
CA LEU A 324 3.69 -13.59 19.85
C LEU A 324 4.16 -14.40 21.08
N ARG A 325 3.55 -14.18 22.25
CA ARG A 325 3.87 -14.98 23.44
C ARG A 325 3.50 -16.45 23.25
N GLY A 326 2.36 -16.73 22.57
CA GLY A 326 1.97 -18.08 22.21
C GLY A 326 2.97 -18.76 21.28
N TRP A 327 3.49 -18.04 20.27
CA TRP A 327 4.55 -18.57 19.41
C TRP A 327 5.86 -18.79 20.17
N LEU A 328 6.26 -17.86 21.04
CA LEU A 328 7.49 -17.97 21.84
C LEU A 328 7.46 -19.16 22.82
N ALA A 329 6.28 -19.59 23.26
CA ALA A 329 6.14 -20.77 24.11
C ALA A 329 6.61 -22.06 23.41
N SER A 330 6.56 -22.10 22.07
CA SER A 330 7.07 -23.22 21.25
C SER A 330 8.46 -22.96 20.66
N ALA A 331 8.99 -21.74 20.81
CA ALA A 331 10.32 -21.37 20.33
C ALA A 331 11.42 -21.75 21.35
N PRO A 332 12.69 -21.82 20.90
CA PRO A 332 13.80 -22.07 21.82
C PRO A 332 13.86 -21.02 22.94
N PRO A 333 14.12 -21.43 24.21
CA PRO A 333 14.19 -20.51 25.34
C PRO A 333 15.19 -19.37 25.10
N GLY A 334 14.84 -18.17 25.50
CA GLY A 334 15.72 -17.00 25.40
C GLY A 334 16.05 -16.55 23.97
N VAL A 335 15.32 -17.00 22.96
CA VAL A 335 15.57 -16.70 21.53
C VAL A 335 15.75 -15.20 21.25
N LEU A 336 15.00 -14.33 21.94
CA LEU A 336 15.07 -12.88 21.75
C LEU A 336 16.35 -12.23 22.30
N THR A 337 17.05 -12.91 23.21
CA THR A 337 18.33 -12.44 23.80
C THR A 337 19.57 -12.94 23.05
N TRP A 338 19.39 -13.83 22.07
CA TRP A 338 20.50 -14.38 21.30
C TRP A 338 21.22 -13.30 20.48
N PRO A 339 22.49 -13.53 20.10
CA PRO A 339 23.19 -12.70 19.12
C PRO A 339 22.34 -12.50 17.86
N LYS A 340 22.45 -11.34 17.22
CA LYS A 340 21.54 -10.89 16.15
C LYS A 340 21.38 -11.92 15.04
N GLU A 341 22.48 -12.49 14.53
CA GLU A 341 22.46 -13.43 13.41
C GLU A 341 21.67 -14.69 13.76
N ARG A 342 21.96 -15.28 14.93
CA ARG A 342 21.26 -16.48 15.43
C ARG A 342 19.78 -16.19 15.72
N ARG A 343 19.47 -15.03 16.29
CA ARG A 343 18.10 -14.60 16.57
C ARG A 343 17.31 -14.41 15.29
N LEU A 344 17.89 -13.75 14.28
CA LEU A 344 17.22 -13.55 12.99
C LEU A 344 16.96 -14.89 12.29
N ALA A 345 17.89 -15.83 12.32
CA ALA A 345 17.67 -17.18 11.79
C ALA A 345 16.50 -17.91 12.49
N ALA A 346 16.35 -17.75 13.80
CA ALA A 346 15.20 -18.30 14.52
C ALA A 346 13.87 -17.58 14.19
N LEU A 347 13.89 -16.24 14.06
CA LEU A 347 12.72 -15.45 13.70
C LEU A 347 12.29 -15.65 12.24
N GLU A 348 13.14 -16.23 11.39
CA GLU A 348 12.76 -16.56 10.01
C GLU A 348 11.59 -17.55 9.97
N GLY A 349 11.55 -18.53 10.89
CA GLY A 349 10.40 -19.45 11.03
C GLY A 349 9.09 -18.72 11.36
N LEU A 350 9.13 -17.73 12.27
CA LEU A 350 7.99 -16.86 12.55
C LEU A 350 7.55 -16.08 11.32
N ALA A 351 8.50 -15.48 10.62
CA ALA A 351 8.22 -14.68 9.43
C ALA A 351 7.62 -15.51 8.30
N GLN A 352 8.14 -16.72 8.07
CA GLN A 352 7.61 -17.66 7.07
C GLN A 352 6.18 -18.10 7.43
N GLU A 353 5.90 -18.41 8.70
CA GLU A 353 4.55 -18.76 9.13
C GLU A 353 3.58 -17.59 8.95
N LEU A 354 3.99 -16.37 9.27
CA LEU A 354 3.19 -15.18 9.03
C LEU A 354 2.92 -14.95 7.53
N MET A 355 3.93 -15.13 6.68
CA MET A 355 3.76 -15.05 5.22
C MET A 355 2.86 -16.16 4.67
N ARG A 356 2.96 -17.37 5.19
CA ARG A 356 2.07 -18.49 4.83
C ARG A 356 0.61 -18.16 5.19
N ARG A 357 0.37 -17.60 6.39
CA ARG A 357 -0.97 -17.16 6.82
C ARG A 357 -1.50 -16.03 5.95
N ILE A 358 -0.66 -15.04 5.60
CA ILE A 358 -1.05 -13.98 4.65
C ILE A 358 -1.41 -14.59 3.29
N GLY A 359 -0.56 -15.49 2.77
CA GLY A 359 -0.78 -16.16 1.49
C GLY A 359 -2.12 -16.90 1.43
N ALA A 360 -2.42 -17.68 2.49
CA ALA A 360 -3.64 -18.48 2.56
C ALA A 360 -4.95 -17.67 2.46
N ILE A 361 -4.90 -16.38 2.82
CA ILE A 361 -6.08 -15.50 2.84
C ILE A 361 -6.07 -14.42 1.75
N ILE A 362 -5.10 -14.44 0.83
CA ILE A 362 -5.12 -13.49 -0.30
C ILE A 362 -6.41 -13.71 -1.12
N PRO A 363 -7.27 -12.67 -1.24
CA PRO A 363 -8.55 -12.84 -1.93
C PRO A 363 -8.34 -13.15 -3.42
N VAL A 364 -9.05 -14.13 -3.92
CA VAL A 364 -9.06 -14.46 -5.34
C VAL A 364 -10.15 -13.66 -6.03
N THR A 365 -9.75 -12.59 -6.72
CA THR A 365 -10.70 -11.77 -7.50
C THR A 365 -10.84 -12.31 -8.93
N PRO A 366 -11.91 -11.94 -9.67
CA PRO A 366 -12.19 -12.50 -11.00
C PRO A 366 -11.05 -12.39 -12.02
N VAL A 367 -10.28 -11.28 -12.01
CA VAL A 367 -9.20 -11.06 -13.00
C VAL A 367 -8.02 -12.01 -12.79
N PRO A 368 -7.44 -12.16 -11.58
CA PRO A 368 -6.45 -13.19 -11.28
C PRO A 368 -6.90 -14.61 -11.63
N LEU A 369 -8.13 -14.95 -11.27
CA LEU A 369 -8.66 -16.30 -11.54
C LEU A 369 -8.77 -16.58 -13.05
N ALA A 370 -9.36 -15.65 -13.81
CA ALA A 370 -9.48 -15.78 -15.25
C ALA A 370 -8.12 -15.74 -15.97
N ALA A 371 -7.16 -14.96 -15.45
CA ALA A 371 -5.79 -14.95 -15.98
C ALA A 371 -5.11 -16.31 -15.76
N ALA A 372 -5.26 -16.91 -14.57
CA ALA A 372 -4.73 -18.24 -14.28
C ALA A 372 -5.38 -19.31 -15.18
N ALA A 373 -6.69 -19.24 -15.39
CA ALA A 373 -7.40 -20.14 -16.28
C ALA A 373 -6.91 -20.02 -17.73
N LEU A 374 -6.77 -18.80 -18.27
CA LEU A 374 -6.25 -18.58 -19.64
C LEU A 374 -4.82 -19.12 -19.80
N LEU A 375 -3.96 -18.86 -18.83
CA LEU A 375 -2.54 -19.24 -18.90
C LEU A 375 -2.28 -20.72 -18.61
N SER A 376 -3.30 -21.50 -18.21
CA SER A 376 -3.21 -22.95 -18.10
C SER A 376 -3.26 -23.66 -19.45
N PHE A 377 -3.61 -22.94 -20.54
CA PHE A 377 -3.54 -23.43 -21.90
C PHE A 377 -2.20 -23.02 -22.53
N GLU A 378 -1.54 -23.96 -23.21
CA GLU A 378 -0.31 -23.68 -23.95
C GLU A 378 -0.57 -22.84 -25.21
N GLN A 379 -1.75 -23.01 -25.78
CA GLN A 379 -2.19 -22.34 -27.02
C GLN A 379 -2.60 -20.90 -26.74
N THR A 380 -2.31 -20.02 -27.70
CA THR A 380 -2.75 -18.60 -27.65
C THR A 380 -4.23 -18.44 -28.00
N ALA A 381 -4.81 -19.41 -28.71
CA ALA A 381 -6.22 -19.45 -29.12
C ALA A 381 -6.96 -20.47 -28.25
N VAL A 382 -7.86 -20.01 -27.39
CA VAL A 382 -8.57 -20.83 -26.40
C VAL A 382 -10.07 -20.78 -26.69
N PRO A 383 -10.75 -21.93 -26.90
CA PRO A 383 -12.20 -21.97 -27.00
C PRO A 383 -12.86 -21.43 -25.72
N LYS A 384 -13.85 -20.54 -25.85
CA LYS A 384 -14.52 -19.92 -24.70
C LYS A 384 -15.15 -20.98 -23.77
N ALA A 385 -15.71 -22.04 -24.30
CA ALA A 385 -16.30 -23.13 -23.50
C ALA A 385 -15.24 -23.81 -22.63
N ALA A 386 -14.07 -24.17 -23.20
CA ALA A 386 -12.96 -24.76 -22.46
C ALA A 386 -12.40 -23.83 -21.37
N LEU A 387 -12.35 -22.52 -21.65
CA LEU A 387 -11.96 -21.55 -20.64
C LEU A 387 -12.95 -21.51 -19.47
N LEU A 388 -14.26 -21.50 -19.74
CA LEU A 388 -15.28 -21.45 -18.69
C LEU A 388 -15.24 -22.72 -17.82
N GLU A 389 -15.05 -23.90 -18.43
CA GLU A 389 -14.84 -25.14 -17.71
C GLU A 389 -13.60 -25.11 -16.83
N ARG A 390 -12.47 -24.62 -17.36
CA ARG A 390 -11.23 -24.46 -16.59
C ARG A 390 -11.36 -23.44 -15.45
N LEU A 391 -12.10 -22.37 -15.69
CA LEU A 391 -12.37 -21.35 -14.68
C LEU A 391 -13.20 -21.92 -13.52
N ASP A 392 -14.19 -22.75 -13.84
CA ASP A 392 -15.03 -23.44 -12.86
C ASP A 392 -14.20 -24.42 -12.02
N GLU A 393 -13.40 -25.26 -12.67
CA GLU A 393 -12.49 -26.21 -12.04
C GLU A 393 -11.52 -25.52 -11.06
N LEU A 394 -10.89 -24.42 -11.50
CA LEU A 394 -9.96 -23.67 -10.63
C LEU A 394 -10.67 -23.01 -9.46
N ARG A 395 -11.90 -22.50 -9.66
CA ARG A 395 -12.71 -21.95 -8.57
C ARG A 395 -13.01 -23.02 -7.52
N ASP A 396 -13.48 -24.21 -7.97
CA ASP A 396 -13.85 -25.28 -7.05
C ASP A 396 -12.64 -25.79 -6.27
N ARG A 397 -11.51 -25.98 -6.91
CA ARG A 397 -10.24 -26.31 -6.22
C ARG A 397 -9.81 -25.27 -5.18
N LEU A 398 -10.03 -23.99 -5.48
CA LEU A 398 -9.74 -22.94 -4.51
C LEU A 398 -10.68 -22.99 -3.31
N LEU A 399 -11.95 -23.28 -3.53
CA LEU A 399 -12.93 -23.45 -2.45
C LEU A 399 -12.61 -24.69 -1.58
N GLU A 400 -12.16 -25.80 -2.18
CA GLU A 400 -11.71 -27.00 -1.46
C GLU A 400 -10.55 -26.74 -0.50
N VAL A 401 -9.62 -25.85 -0.87
CA VAL A 401 -8.51 -25.44 0.00
C VAL A 401 -8.85 -24.24 0.92
N ASN A 402 -10.12 -23.94 1.09
CA ASN A 402 -10.62 -22.79 1.85
C ASN A 402 -10.07 -21.43 1.37
N GLY A 403 -9.78 -21.32 0.08
CA GLY A 403 -9.36 -20.06 -0.51
C GLY A 403 -10.52 -19.05 -0.55
N THR A 404 -10.24 -17.80 -0.23
CA THR A 404 -11.22 -16.71 -0.27
C THR A 404 -11.51 -16.29 -1.70
N VAL A 405 -12.46 -16.95 -2.37
CA VAL A 405 -12.88 -16.58 -3.72
C VAL A 405 -13.96 -15.51 -3.64
N VAL A 406 -13.66 -14.32 -4.14
CA VAL A 406 -14.58 -13.19 -4.09
C VAL A 406 -15.81 -13.45 -5.00
N ARG A 407 -16.96 -13.67 -4.38
CA ARG A 407 -18.19 -14.16 -5.03
C ARG A 407 -18.02 -15.56 -5.63
N GLY A 408 -17.42 -16.47 -4.89
CA GLY A 408 -17.28 -17.88 -5.29
C GLY A 408 -18.60 -18.55 -5.62
N GLU A 409 -19.71 -18.07 -5.03
CA GLU A 409 -21.08 -18.51 -5.29
C GLU A 409 -21.64 -18.05 -6.65
N ALA A 410 -20.99 -17.08 -7.30
CA ALA A 410 -21.47 -16.59 -8.57
C ALA A 410 -21.23 -17.62 -9.70
N ARG A 411 -22.15 -17.63 -10.68
CA ARG A 411 -21.96 -18.42 -11.90
C ARG A 411 -20.65 -18.02 -12.59
N VAL A 412 -19.99 -19.01 -13.17
CA VAL A 412 -18.69 -18.85 -13.85
C VAL A 412 -18.73 -17.82 -14.97
N ASP A 413 -19.85 -17.74 -15.72
CA ASP A 413 -20.06 -16.69 -16.73
C ASP A 413 -19.95 -15.27 -16.13
N ALA A 414 -20.52 -15.06 -14.94
CA ALA A 414 -20.47 -13.76 -14.27
C ALA A 414 -19.09 -13.40 -13.76
N LEU A 415 -18.26 -14.38 -13.40
CA LEU A 415 -16.85 -14.19 -13.06
C LEU A 415 -16.05 -13.81 -14.30
N TRP A 416 -16.24 -14.56 -15.39
CA TRP A 416 -15.64 -14.29 -16.68
C TRP A 416 -15.99 -12.89 -17.20
N ASP A 417 -17.27 -12.52 -17.24
CA ASP A 417 -17.71 -11.21 -17.74
C ASP A 417 -17.06 -10.03 -17.02
N ARG A 418 -16.74 -10.21 -15.75
CA ARG A 418 -16.01 -9.19 -14.97
C ARG A 418 -14.55 -9.10 -15.37
N ALA A 419 -13.88 -10.23 -15.49
CA ALA A 419 -12.50 -10.31 -15.94
C ALA A 419 -12.37 -9.81 -17.38
N TRP A 420 -13.30 -10.23 -18.26
CA TRP A 420 -13.37 -9.83 -19.66
C TRP A 420 -13.37 -8.31 -19.85
N ARG A 421 -14.13 -7.58 -19.04
CA ARG A 421 -14.15 -6.09 -19.10
C ARG A 421 -12.74 -5.51 -18.94
N THR A 422 -11.94 -6.08 -18.04
CA THR A 422 -10.56 -5.65 -17.80
C THR A 422 -9.66 -6.08 -18.96
N PHE A 423 -9.75 -7.31 -19.41
CA PHE A 423 -8.93 -7.85 -20.50
C PHE A 423 -9.18 -7.08 -21.82
N ARG A 424 -10.44 -6.87 -22.17
CA ARG A 424 -10.83 -6.09 -23.35
C ARG A 424 -10.34 -4.63 -23.27
N MET A 425 -10.56 -3.97 -22.13
CA MET A 425 -10.13 -2.57 -21.93
C MET A 425 -8.60 -2.42 -22.04
N ARG A 426 -7.87 -3.43 -21.60
CA ARG A 426 -6.40 -3.47 -21.61
C ARG A 426 -5.82 -4.05 -22.89
N ARG A 427 -6.66 -4.55 -23.79
CA ARG A 427 -6.27 -5.24 -25.03
C ARG A 427 -5.32 -6.41 -24.76
N LEU A 428 -5.67 -7.25 -23.78
CA LEU A 428 -4.89 -8.44 -23.44
C LEU A 428 -5.36 -9.65 -24.23
N VAL A 429 -6.66 -9.69 -24.52
CA VAL A 429 -7.35 -10.81 -25.19
C VAL A 429 -8.33 -10.24 -26.20
N ALA A 430 -8.43 -10.86 -27.37
CA ALA A 430 -9.49 -10.64 -28.35
C ALA A 430 -10.48 -11.81 -28.36
N VAL A 431 -11.63 -11.61 -28.99
CA VAL A 431 -12.62 -12.66 -29.28
C VAL A 431 -12.80 -12.73 -30.77
N GLU A 432 -12.59 -13.90 -31.34
CA GLU A 432 -12.86 -14.24 -32.74
C GLU A 432 -13.84 -15.43 -32.79
N GLY A 433 -15.09 -15.12 -33.12
CA GLY A 433 -16.16 -16.12 -33.02
C GLY A 433 -16.36 -16.62 -31.59
N ASN A 434 -16.13 -17.91 -31.36
CA ASN A 434 -16.20 -18.52 -30.03
C ASN A 434 -14.79 -18.79 -29.41
N THR A 435 -13.76 -18.19 -29.97
CA THR A 435 -12.37 -18.39 -29.55
C THR A 435 -11.79 -17.10 -28.96
N LEU A 436 -11.04 -17.26 -27.89
CA LEU A 436 -10.32 -16.20 -27.21
C LEU A 436 -8.86 -16.23 -27.65
N ILE A 437 -8.34 -15.10 -28.11
CA ILE A 437 -6.95 -14.98 -28.56
C ILE A 437 -6.18 -14.14 -27.57
N VAL A 438 -5.19 -14.74 -26.94
CA VAL A 438 -4.27 -14.06 -26.01
C VAL A 438 -3.17 -13.37 -26.83
N PHE A 439 -3.09 -12.04 -26.70
CA PHE A 439 -2.04 -11.29 -27.38
C PHE A 439 -0.68 -11.49 -26.67
N PRO A 440 0.41 -11.74 -27.43
CA PRO A 440 1.77 -11.89 -26.84
C PRO A 440 2.12 -10.74 -25.89
N ARG A 441 1.89 -9.50 -26.32
CA ARG A 441 2.11 -8.29 -25.51
C ARG A 441 1.24 -8.20 -24.25
N GLY A 442 0.15 -8.96 -24.17
CA GLY A 442 -0.74 -9.02 -23.00
C GLY A 442 -0.33 -10.08 -21.98
N ARG A 443 0.48 -11.05 -22.41
CA ARG A 443 0.87 -12.22 -21.60
C ARG A 443 1.59 -11.84 -20.30
N PRO A 444 2.58 -10.93 -20.26
CA PRO A 444 3.24 -10.55 -19.00
C PRO A 444 2.28 -9.96 -17.97
N LEU A 445 1.25 -9.24 -18.43
CA LEU A 445 0.26 -8.67 -17.53
C LEU A 445 -0.73 -9.71 -17.02
N LEU A 446 -1.09 -10.71 -17.83
CA LEU A 446 -1.87 -11.86 -17.39
C LEU A 446 -1.09 -12.67 -16.36
N GLU A 447 0.21 -12.92 -16.59
CA GLU A 447 1.10 -13.62 -15.66
C GLU A 447 1.21 -12.87 -14.32
N TYR A 448 1.36 -11.54 -14.34
CA TYR A 448 1.34 -10.72 -13.14
C TYR A 448 0.07 -10.93 -12.30
N TYR A 449 -1.11 -10.98 -12.94
CA TYR A 449 -2.36 -11.22 -12.23
C TYR A 449 -2.49 -12.68 -11.76
N ALA A 450 -2.20 -13.67 -12.59
CA ALA A 450 -2.23 -15.08 -12.23
C ALA A 450 -1.27 -15.41 -11.08
N ASN A 451 -0.07 -14.84 -11.10
CA ASN A 451 0.93 -15.01 -10.06
C ASN A 451 0.44 -14.58 -8.67
N SER A 452 -0.54 -13.66 -8.59
CA SER A 452 -1.08 -13.21 -7.31
C SER A 452 -1.79 -14.31 -6.51
N ILE A 453 -2.21 -15.37 -7.18
CA ILE A 453 -2.90 -16.52 -6.59
C ILE A 453 -2.18 -17.85 -6.86
N ALA A 454 -1.03 -17.82 -7.53
CA ALA A 454 -0.29 -19.01 -7.94
C ALA A 454 0.11 -19.92 -6.77
N HIS A 455 0.38 -19.33 -5.60
CA HIS A 455 0.70 -20.06 -4.37
C HIS A 455 -0.49 -20.88 -3.81
N LEU A 456 -1.72 -20.51 -4.17
CA LEU A 456 -2.95 -21.26 -3.84
C LEU A 456 -3.24 -22.40 -4.84
N LEU A 457 -2.61 -22.38 -6.01
CA LEU A 457 -2.80 -23.31 -7.11
C LEU A 457 -1.45 -23.90 -7.59
N PRO A 458 -0.81 -24.79 -6.80
CA PRO A 458 0.53 -25.29 -7.11
C PRO A 458 0.68 -25.91 -8.51
N ALA A 459 -0.37 -26.54 -9.03
CA ALA A 459 -0.39 -27.10 -10.38
C ALA A 459 -0.31 -26.01 -11.46
N VAL A 460 -1.01 -24.88 -11.25
CA VAL A 460 -0.96 -23.71 -12.15
C VAL A 460 0.37 -23.00 -12.05
N ALA A 461 0.93 -22.91 -10.83
CA ALA A 461 2.23 -22.27 -10.62
C ALA A 461 3.38 -22.96 -11.39
N ARG A 462 3.30 -24.28 -11.62
CA ARG A 462 4.28 -25.02 -12.43
C ARG A 462 4.11 -24.77 -13.92
N ALA A 463 2.90 -24.49 -14.38
CA ALA A 463 2.58 -24.18 -15.77
C ALA A 463 2.82 -22.71 -16.16
N LEU A 464 3.17 -21.85 -15.19
CA LEU A 464 3.48 -20.43 -15.39
C LEU A 464 4.99 -20.19 -15.23
N PRO A 465 5.84 -20.60 -16.20
CA PRO A 465 7.25 -20.25 -16.17
C PRO A 465 7.34 -18.72 -16.30
N PHE A 466 7.94 -18.09 -15.32
CA PHE A 466 8.38 -16.70 -15.45
C PHE A 466 9.64 -16.70 -16.34
N HIS A 467 9.44 -16.58 -17.65
CA HIS A 467 10.57 -16.40 -18.54
C HIS A 467 11.18 -15.02 -18.30
N LYS A 468 12.36 -14.99 -17.70
CA LYS A 468 13.32 -13.89 -17.86
C LYS A 468 13.87 -13.97 -19.30
N THR A 469 13.05 -13.87 -20.30
CA THR A 469 13.51 -13.91 -21.68
C THR A 469 13.44 -12.50 -22.25
N HIS A 470 14.55 -12.04 -22.74
CA HIS A 470 14.76 -10.81 -23.49
C HIS A 470 13.96 -10.73 -24.80
N GLU A 471 13.21 -11.77 -25.16
CA GLU A 471 12.54 -11.89 -26.47
C GLU A 471 11.39 -10.91 -26.71
N TRP A 472 10.78 -10.34 -25.65
CA TRP A 472 9.71 -9.37 -25.84
C TRP A 472 10.15 -7.89 -25.77
N GLU A 473 11.43 -7.63 -25.51
CA GLU A 473 12.02 -6.28 -25.61
C GLU A 473 12.04 -5.76 -27.04
N THR A 474 12.13 -6.66 -28.01
CA THR A 474 12.13 -6.32 -29.45
C THR A 474 10.75 -6.05 -30.03
N GLU A 475 9.65 -6.46 -29.32
CA GLU A 475 8.28 -6.31 -29.80
C GLU A 475 7.46 -5.22 -29.09
N LEU A 476 8.05 -4.48 -28.15
CA LEU A 476 7.40 -3.28 -27.61
C LEU A 476 7.67 -2.08 -28.54
N PRO A 477 6.80 -1.77 -29.50
CA PRO A 477 6.92 -0.50 -30.21
C PRO A 477 6.79 0.59 -29.14
N HIS A 478 7.69 1.53 -29.17
CA HIS A 478 7.65 2.73 -28.35
C HIS A 478 6.21 3.22 -28.27
N LEU A 479 5.66 3.28 -27.05
CA LEU A 479 4.31 3.79 -26.81
C LEU A 479 4.30 5.30 -27.09
N HIS A 480 4.33 5.66 -28.35
CA HIS A 480 3.91 6.98 -28.76
C HIS A 480 2.41 7.14 -28.44
N PRO A 481 1.99 8.29 -27.92
CA PRO A 481 0.57 8.60 -27.85
C PRO A 481 -0.02 8.44 -29.27
N PRO A 482 -1.29 8.05 -29.41
CA PRO A 482 -1.92 7.92 -30.72
C PRO A 482 -1.74 9.26 -31.47
N PRO A 483 -1.45 9.24 -32.80
CA PRO A 483 -1.32 10.45 -33.55
C PRO A 483 -2.57 11.30 -33.33
N GLU A 484 -2.37 12.57 -33.01
CA GLU A 484 -3.44 13.56 -32.96
C GLU A 484 -4.15 13.49 -34.31
N ARG A 485 -5.45 13.28 -34.31
CA ARG A 485 -6.27 13.37 -35.54
C ARG A 485 -6.03 14.74 -36.13
N GLY A 486 -5.43 14.76 -37.33
CA GLY A 486 -5.08 15.95 -38.05
C GLY A 486 -6.28 16.90 -38.11
N ARG A 487 -6.04 18.15 -37.78
CA ARG A 487 -6.91 19.23 -38.19
C ARG A 487 -6.94 19.25 -39.71
N PRO A 488 -8.09 19.50 -40.35
CA PRO A 488 -8.14 19.68 -41.83
C PRO A 488 -7.18 20.78 -42.22
N SER A 489 -6.27 20.47 -43.09
CA SER A 489 -5.38 21.44 -43.70
C SER A 489 -6.22 22.41 -44.55
N ASP A 490 -6.27 23.67 -44.16
CA ASP A 490 -6.79 24.80 -44.94
C ASP A 490 -5.82 25.03 -46.14
N HIS A 491 -6.12 24.37 -47.23
CA HIS A 491 -5.47 24.65 -48.52
C HIS A 491 -5.96 26.02 -49.03
N ARG A 492 -5.25 27.09 -48.67
CA ARG A 492 -5.27 28.32 -49.47
C ARG A 492 -4.14 28.22 -50.49
N GLU A 493 -4.51 28.07 -51.73
CA GLU A 493 -3.63 28.25 -52.90
C GLU A 493 -3.05 29.67 -52.93
N PRO A 494 -1.77 29.86 -53.19
CA PRO A 494 -1.22 31.18 -53.52
C PRO A 494 -1.45 31.47 -55.01
N GLY A 495 -2.28 32.47 -55.25
CA GLY A 495 -2.54 32.99 -56.54
C GLY A 495 -1.29 33.46 -57.26
N ASN A 496 -1.25 33.08 -58.54
CA ASN A 496 -0.30 33.40 -59.54
C ASN A 496 -0.44 34.90 -59.94
N GLY A 497 0.59 35.69 -59.70
CA GLY A 497 0.68 37.11 -60.12
C GLY A 497 1.99 37.37 -60.84
N LYS A 498 1.95 37.21 -62.18
CA LYS A 498 2.94 37.75 -63.12
C LYS A 498 2.92 39.27 -63.13
N ARG A 499 4.09 39.85 -63.23
CA ARG A 499 4.59 41.02 -64.03
C ARG A 499 5.80 41.59 -63.30
N GLY A 500 6.96 41.79 -63.88
CA GLY A 500 7.28 42.35 -65.24
C GLY A 500 8.06 43.62 -65.03
N THR A 501 9.23 43.61 -65.54
CA THR A 501 10.33 44.55 -65.75
C THR A 501 11.48 44.41 -64.73
#